data_e28d64354675fdedb206251eb1297bfe
#
_entry.id   e28d64354675fdedb206251eb1297bfe
#
_cell.length_a   1.000
_cell.length_b   1.000
_cell.length_c   1.000
_cell.angle_alpha   90.00
_cell.angle_beta   90.00
_cell.angle_gamma   90.00
#
_symmetry.space_group_name_H-M   'P 1'
#
loop_
_entity.id
_entity.type
_entity.pdbx_description
1 polymer ?
#
loop_
_entity_poly.entity_id
_entity_poly.type
_entity_poly.pdbx_seq_one_letter_code
_entity_poly.pdbx_strand_id
1 'polypeptide(L)'
;GATSFKTFDKEKKRVNLFATLKAKKTNGIKPIILSGHTDTVPVSKSWSTDPFKATVKGDKLYGRGSCDMKGFIACALAFAPIYARTDLNRDIHFCFTFDEETACIGAPILIEELKKRNIQDCICIIGEPTKMKIIDAHKGCYEYTTFFKGLAGHSSAPHKGVSAVEYASRYVNKLIELREKLKERTPKNSIFNPPYSTLSIGGIFGGIAHNVIADKCQLNWETRPVIKEDGVFLNAEIDKYANEILLPEMK
;
A
#
# COMPACT_ATOMS: atom_id res chain seq x y z
N GLY A 1 26.36 22.70 7.03
CA GLY A 1 26.38 21.24 6.93
C GLY A 1 24.98 20.65 7.03
N ALA A 2 24.80 19.39 6.65
CA ALA A 2 23.53 18.70 6.82
C ALA A 2 23.31 18.34 8.29
N THR A 3 22.05 18.45 8.76
CA THR A 3 21.60 17.87 10.01
C THR A 3 20.73 16.66 9.73
N SER A 4 20.73 15.64 10.58
CA SER A 4 19.88 14.48 10.37
C SER A 4 19.41 13.86 11.68
N PHE A 5 18.32 13.10 11.60
CA PHE A 5 17.84 12.26 12.67
C PHE A 5 17.20 10.97 12.10
N LYS A 6 16.98 10.00 12.97
CA LYS A 6 16.39 8.70 12.64
C LYS A 6 15.18 8.44 13.51
N THR A 7 14.18 7.76 12.97
CA THR A 7 13.11 7.14 13.75
C THR A 7 13.08 5.64 13.48
N PHE A 8 12.56 4.87 14.41
CA PHE A 8 12.67 3.41 14.37
C PHE A 8 11.30 2.78 14.56
N ASP A 9 11.12 1.56 14.06
CA ASP A 9 10.02 0.70 14.45
C ASP A 9 10.14 0.30 15.95
N LYS A 10 9.09 -0.35 16.49
CA LYS A 10 9.05 -0.75 17.90
C LYS A 10 10.21 -1.69 18.30
N GLU A 11 10.67 -2.53 17.36
CA GLU A 11 11.74 -3.50 17.59
C GLU A 11 13.13 -2.93 17.29
N LYS A 12 13.23 -1.68 16.82
CA LYS A 12 14.45 -1.00 16.38
C LYS A 12 15.24 -1.72 15.28
N LYS A 13 14.55 -2.53 14.49
CA LYS A 13 15.11 -3.26 13.36
C LYS A 13 15.06 -2.48 12.05
N ARG A 14 14.10 -1.58 11.91
CA ARG A 14 13.84 -0.77 10.71
C ARG A 14 13.97 0.69 11.04
N VAL A 15 14.43 1.48 10.10
CA VAL A 15 14.79 2.88 10.33
C VAL A 15 14.29 3.79 9.22
N ASN A 16 13.68 4.91 9.60
CA ASN A 16 13.53 6.07 8.73
C ASN A 16 14.71 7.01 8.92
N LEU A 17 15.11 7.67 7.85
CA LEU A 17 16.12 8.72 7.85
C LEU A 17 15.48 10.03 7.39
N PHE A 18 15.70 11.09 8.15
CA PHE A 18 15.38 12.44 7.73
C PHE A 18 16.63 13.32 7.84
N ALA A 19 16.99 13.99 6.76
CA ALA A 19 18.16 14.85 6.70
C ALA A 19 17.79 16.21 6.09
N THR A 20 18.44 17.27 6.53
CA THR A 20 18.16 18.65 6.12
C THR A 20 19.43 19.35 5.65
N LEU A 21 19.39 19.91 4.47
CA LEU A 21 20.30 20.96 4.02
C LEU A 21 19.63 22.32 4.29
N LYS A 22 20.19 23.06 5.24
CA LYS A 22 19.67 24.37 5.65
C LYS A 22 20.03 25.45 4.65
N ALA A 23 19.04 26.26 4.28
CA ALA A 23 19.27 27.51 3.57
C ALA A 23 19.86 28.56 4.52
N LYS A 24 20.71 29.43 3.99
CA LYS A 24 21.22 30.58 4.75
C LYS A 24 20.12 31.62 5.03
N LYS A 25 19.18 31.77 4.06
CA LYS A 25 18.02 32.67 4.14
C LYS A 25 16.83 32.01 3.49
N THR A 26 15.71 31.93 4.17
CA THR A 26 14.52 31.18 3.65
C THR A 26 13.48 32.12 3.02
N ASN A 27 13.55 33.43 3.19
CA ASN A 27 12.64 34.43 2.59
C ASN A 27 11.13 34.05 2.63
N GLY A 28 10.69 33.23 3.60
CA GLY A 28 9.32 32.73 3.70
C GLY A 28 8.92 31.67 2.66
N ILE A 29 9.86 31.17 1.86
CA ILE A 29 9.56 30.13 0.85
C ILE A 29 9.48 28.77 1.53
N LYS A 30 8.42 28.00 1.20
CA LYS A 30 8.21 26.66 1.78
C LYS A 30 9.39 25.73 1.50
N PRO A 31 9.84 24.94 2.50
CA PRO A 31 10.83 23.89 2.30
C PRO A 31 10.36 22.83 1.31
N ILE A 32 11.32 22.11 0.72
CA ILE A 32 11.04 20.95 -0.12
C ILE A 32 11.49 19.68 0.60
N ILE A 33 10.63 18.65 0.59
CA ILE A 33 10.96 17.29 1.01
C ILE A 33 11.10 16.44 -0.24
N LEU A 34 12.24 15.78 -0.41
CA LEU A 34 12.47 14.71 -1.39
C LEU A 34 12.26 13.37 -0.66
N SER A 35 11.12 12.74 -0.92
CA SER A 35 10.68 11.55 -0.19
C SER A 35 10.75 10.28 -1.03
N GLY A 36 11.22 9.20 -0.42
CA GLY A 36 11.23 7.87 -1.02
C GLY A 36 11.29 6.75 0.01
N HIS A 37 10.87 5.55 -0.38
CA HIS A 37 10.99 4.35 0.45
C HIS A 37 12.21 3.51 0.10
N THR A 38 12.74 2.79 1.09
CA THR A 38 13.96 2.00 0.96
C THR A 38 13.72 0.51 0.77
N ASP A 39 12.53 0.03 1.09
CA ASP A 39 12.09 -1.34 0.88
C ASP A 39 11.70 -1.60 -0.57
N THR A 40 11.42 -2.83 -0.90
CA THR A 40 11.01 -3.28 -2.23
C THR A 40 10.16 -4.54 -2.11
N VAL A 41 9.24 -4.75 -3.06
CA VAL A 41 8.53 -6.03 -3.18
C VAL A 41 9.48 -7.21 -3.45
N PRO A 42 9.10 -8.45 -3.09
CA PRO A 42 9.87 -9.66 -3.40
C PRO A 42 10.14 -9.81 -4.90
N VAL A 43 11.19 -10.55 -5.23
CA VAL A 43 11.52 -10.86 -6.63
C VAL A 43 10.69 -12.05 -7.13
N SER A 44 10.23 -11.97 -8.38
CA SER A 44 9.61 -13.09 -9.09
C SER A 44 10.66 -14.02 -9.70
N LYS A 45 10.24 -15.20 -10.17
CA LYS A 45 11.16 -16.20 -10.78
C LYS A 45 11.67 -15.83 -12.18
N SER A 46 11.10 -14.80 -12.83
CA SER A 46 11.33 -14.51 -14.26
C SER A 46 12.20 -13.29 -14.53
N TRP A 47 13.31 -13.14 -13.80
CA TRP A 47 14.29 -12.08 -14.04
C TRP A 47 15.31 -12.49 -15.11
N SER A 48 15.59 -11.58 -16.06
CA SER A 48 16.62 -11.76 -17.12
C SER A 48 18.02 -11.34 -16.67
N THR A 49 18.16 -10.76 -15.49
CA THR A 49 19.41 -10.37 -14.83
C THR A 49 19.34 -10.74 -13.36
N ASP A 50 20.47 -10.71 -12.64
CA ASP A 50 20.43 -10.82 -11.18
C ASP A 50 19.67 -9.61 -10.59
N PRO A 51 18.53 -9.82 -9.90
CA PRO A 51 17.72 -8.73 -9.37
C PRO A 51 18.41 -7.93 -8.27
N PHE A 52 19.43 -8.50 -7.60
CA PHE A 52 20.16 -7.87 -6.49
C PHE A 52 21.48 -7.23 -6.92
N LYS A 53 21.79 -7.27 -8.22
CA LYS A 53 22.97 -6.64 -8.80
C LYS A 53 22.55 -5.56 -9.79
N ALA A 54 22.98 -4.31 -9.54
CA ALA A 54 22.78 -3.22 -10.47
C ALA A 54 23.47 -3.52 -11.81
N THR A 55 22.70 -3.76 -12.86
CA THR A 55 23.20 -4.16 -14.18
C THR A 55 22.81 -3.13 -15.22
N VAL A 56 23.80 -2.47 -15.82
CA VAL A 56 23.59 -1.51 -16.93
C VAL A 56 23.60 -2.25 -18.25
N LYS A 57 22.56 -2.07 -19.06
CA LYS A 57 22.46 -2.57 -20.44
C LYS A 57 21.91 -1.44 -21.33
N GLY A 58 22.76 -0.91 -22.21
CA GLY A 58 22.42 0.28 -23.00
C GLY A 58 22.18 1.48 -22.10
N ASP A 59 21.04 2.11 -22.23
CA ASP A 59 20.57 3.28 -21.48
C ASP A 59 19.75 2.91 -20.21
N LYS A 60 19.67 1.62 -19.85
CA LYS A 60 18.82 1.12 -18.78
C LYS A 60 19.61 0.50 -17.63
N LEU A 61 19.16 0.75 -16.41
CA LEU A 61 19.63 0.14 -15.18
C LEU A 61 18.61 -0.91 -14.70
N TYR A 62 19.04 -2.18 -14.66
CA TYR A 62 18.25 -3.31 -14.16
C TYR A 62 18.61 -3.65 -12.73
N GLY A 63 17.63 -3.88 -11.90
CA GLY A 63 17.76 -4.30 -10.51
C GLY A 63 16.44 -4.14 -9.76
N ARG A 64 16.16 -4.97 -8.73
CA ARG A 64 14.99 -4.82 -7.88
C ARG A 64 15.08 -3.49 -7.15
N GLY A 65 14.01 -2.66 -7.26
CA GLY A 65 13.95 -1.32 -6.68
C GLY A 65 14.68 -0.23 -7.50
N SER A 66 15.24 -0.53 -8.69
CA SER A 66 15.88 0.50 -9.52
C SER A 66 14.86 1.53 -10.03
N CYS A 67 13.64 1.10 -10.35
CA CYS A 67 12.53 1.96 -10.76
C CYS A 67 11.69 2.39 -9.57
N ASP A 68 11.36 1.46 -8.68
CA ASP A 68 10.51 1.63 -7.52
C ASP A 68 11.29 1.27 -6.24
N MET A 69 11.82 2.28 -5.48
CA MET A 69 12.05 3.63 -6.00
C MET A 69 13.47 4.13 -5.64
N LYS A 70 14.44 3.21 -5.51
CA LYS A 70 15.84 3.54 -5.17
C LYS A 70 16.53 4.41 -6.23
N GLY A 71 16.06 4.38 -7.50
CA GLY A 71 16.56 5.27 -8.55
C GLY A 71 16.35 6.74 -8.20
N PHE A 72 15.15 7.11 -7.72
CA PHE A 72 14.89 8.47 -7.22
C PHE A 72 15.77 8.83 -6.03
N ILE A 73 15.90 7.92 -5.05
CA ILE A 73 16.78 8.12 -3.88
C ILE A 73 18.22 8.36 -4.32
N ALA A 74 18.72 7.56 -5.26
CA ALA A 74 20.07 7.72 -5.80
C ALA A 74 20.28 9.07 -6.49
N CYS A 75 19.31 9.51 -7.29
CA CYS A 75 19.33 10.85 -7.91
C CYS A 75 19.32 11.96 -6.85
N ALA A 76 18.42 11.89 -5.86
CA ALA A 76 18.34 12.88 -4.79
C ALA A 76 19.68 12.98 -4.02
N LEU A 77 20.29 11.85 -3.70
CA LEU A 77 21.59 11.80 -3.00
C LEU A 77 22.74 12.27 -3.87
N ALA A 78 22.73 11.99 -5.18
CA ALA A 78 23.76 12.47 -6.11
C ALA A 78 23.77 13.99 -6.21
N PHE A 79 22.60 14.64 -6.11
CA PHE A 79 22.47 16.10 -6.11
C PHE A 79 22.72 16.73 -4.74
N ALA A 80 22.68 16.00 -3.64
CA ALA A 80 22.87 16.55 -2.30
C ALA A 80 24.20 17.34 -2.13
N PRO A 81 25.38 16.89 -2.65
CA PRO A 81 26.61 17.68 -2.60
C PRO A 81 26.56 18.98 -3.41
N ILE A 82 25.79 19.00 -4.50
CA ILE A 82 25.58 20.20 -5.34
C ILE A 82 24.74 21.19 -4.55
N TYR A 83 23.62 20.75 -3.98
CA TYR A 83 22.77 21.59 -3.13
C TYR A 83 23.51 22.15 -1.93
N ALA A 84 24.39 21.36 -1.30
CA ALA A 84 25.18 21.79 -0.15
C ALA A 84 26.18 22.93 -0.46
N ARG A 85 26.57 23.08 -1.74
CA ARG A 85 27.48 24.14 -2.23
C ARG A 85 26.75 25.32 -2.86
N THR A 86 25.44 25.22 -3.02
CA THR A 86 24.60 26.26 -3.65
C THR A 86 24.01 27.16 -2.55
N ASP A 87 23.85 28.46 -2.84
CA ASP A 87 23.12 29.35 -1.98
C ASP A 87 21.62 29.09 -2.09
N LEU A 88 21.14 28.22 -1.20
CA LEU A 88 19.73 27.82 -1.15
C LEU A 88 18.87 28.96 -0.59
N ASN A 89 17.70 29.16 -1.17
CA ASN A 89 16.67 30.09 -0.68
C ASN A 89 15.55 29.39 0.11
N ARG A 90 15.61 28.08 0.27
CA ARG A 90 14.73 27.24 1.06
C ARG A 90 15.47 26.01 1.57
N ASP A 91 15.02 25.46 2.68
CA ASP A 91 15.53 24.19 3.18
C ASP A 91 15.18 23.06 2.21
N ILE A 92 16.11 22.10 2.03
CA ILE A 92 15.88 20.86 1.30
C ILE A 92 15.99 19.70 2.29
N HIS A 93 14.93 18.93 2.40
CA HIS A 93 14.87 17.75 3.24
C HIS A 93 14.93 16.48 2.40
N PHE A 94 15.64 15.48 2.87
CA PHE A 94 15.65 14.11 2.36
C PHE A 94 14.91 13.25 3.38
N CYS A 95 13.88 12.54 2.92
CA CYS A 95 13.00 11.74 3.74
C CYS A 95 12.97 10.32 3.20
N PHE A 96 13.59 9.38 3.88
CA PHE A 96 13.64 7.98 3.45
C PHE A 96 12.96 7.10 4.49
N THR A 97 11.91 6.40 4.05
CA THR A 97 11.06 5.57 4.89
C THR A 97 11.27 4.08 4.65
N PHE A 98 10.84 3.26 5.59
CA PHE A 98 10.78 1.81 5.49
C PHE A 98 9.33 1.35 5.36
N ASP A 99 9.12 0.13 4.83
CA ASP A 99 7.85 -0.58 4.74
C ASP A 99 6.73 0.21 4.06
N GLU A 100 7.04 0.88 2.96
CA GLU A 100 6.04 1.46 2.09
C GLU A 100 5.20 0.34 1.47
N GLU A 101 5.86 -0.67 0.90
CA GLU A 101 5.30 -1.81 0.18
C GLU A 101 4.44 -2.76 1.07
N THR A 102 4.44 -2.51 2.37
CA THR A 102 3.66 -3.24 3.38
C THR A 102 2.78 -2.30 4.21
N ALA A 103 1.96 -1.48 3.54
CA ALA A 103 1.00 -0.54 4.15
C ALA A 103 1.62 0.74 4.74
N CYS A 104 2.74 1.24 4.21
CA CYS A 104 3.37 2.52 4.59
C CYS A 104 3.68 2.65 6.09
N ILE A 105 4.09 1.57 6.76
CA ILE A 105 4.23 1.52 8.23
C ILE A 105 5.22 2.55 8.77
N GLY A 106 6.31 2.83 8.02
CA GLY A 106 7.35 3.76 8.45
C GLY A 106 6.93 5.22 8.42
N ALA A 107 6.10 5.62 7.47
CA ALA A 107 5.74 7.02 7.25
C ALA A 107 4.99 7.66 8.44
N PRO A 108 3.96 7.05 9.05
CA PRO A 108 3.31 7.61 10.24
C PRO A 108 4.25 7.84 11.41
N ILE A 109 5.20 6.93 11.63
CA ILE A 109 6.21 7.07 12.71
C ILE A 109 7.07 8.31 12.50
N LEU A 110 7.50 8.53 11.27
CA LEU A 110 8.28 9.71 10.93
C LEU A 110 7.47 11.01 11.02
N ILE A 111 6.22 11.00 10.53
CA ILE A 111 5.32 12.15 10.58
C ILE A 111 5.11 12.64 12.02
N GLU A 112 4.91 11.75 12.99
CA GLU A 112 4.78 12.12 14.40
C GLU A 112 6.04 12.81 14.93
N GLU A 113 7.23 12.37 14.51
CA GLU A 113 8.48 13.03 14.91
C GLU A 113 8.68 14.39 14.21
N LEU A 114 8.27 14.51 12.94
CA LEU A 114 8.29 15.80 12.23
C LEU A 114 7.38 16.82 12.88
N LYS A 115 6.18 16.44 13.34
CA LYS A 115 5.26 17.29 14.11
C LYS A 115 5.92 17.80 15.39
N LYS A 116 6.55 16.93 16.18
CA LYS A 116 7.27 17.30 17.42
C LYS A 116 8.40 18.29 17.16
N ARG A 117 9.05 18.20 16.00
CA ARG A 117 10.14 19.09 15.59
C ARG A 117 9.66 20.35 14.88
N ASN A 118 8.34 20.53 14.77
CA ASN A 118 7.70 21.65 14.08
C ASN A 118 8.14 21.79 12.60
N ILE A 119 8.44 20.64 11.95
CA ILE A 119 8.72 20.53 10.52
C ILE A 119 7.38 20.26 9.83
N GLN A 120 6.78 21.32 9.31
CA GLN A 120 5.46 21.28 8.66
C GLN A 120 5.40 22.35 7.56
N ASP A 121 4.30 22.36 6.81
CA ASP A 121 4.07 23.31 5.71
C ASP A 121 5.16 23.25 4.62
N CYS A 122 5.57 22.03 4.26
CA CYS A 122 6.55 21.75 3.22
C CYS A 122 5.86 21.31 1.91
N ILE A 123 6.55 21.53 0.79
CA ILE A 123 6.22 20.87 -0.49
C ILE A 123 6.91 19.51 -0.49
N CYS A 124 6.15 18.42 -0.56
CA CYS A 124 6.70 17.07 -0.61
C CYS A 124 6.65 16.51 -2.04
N ILE A 125 7.82 16.11 -2.55
CA ILE A 125 7.97 15.38 -3.81
C ILE A 125 8.25 13.93 -3.46
N ILE A 126 7.30 13.05 -3.74
CA ILE A 126 7.42 11.59 -3.57
C ILE A 126 7.83 11.03 -4.92
N GLY A 127 8.99 10.37 -4.95
CA GLY A 127 9.65 9.99 -6.21
C GLY A 127 9.18 8.65 -6.80
N GLU A 128 7.90 8.35 -6.69
CA GLU A 128 7.28 7.16 -7.28
C GLU A 128 7.39 7.14 -8.82
N PRO A 129 7.34 5.95 -9.47
CA PRO A 129 7.56 5.81 -10.92
C PRO A 129 6.33 6.26 -11.74
N THR A 130 6.08 7.57 -11.80
CA THR A 130 4.93 8.20 -12.46
C THR A 130 5.16 8.50 -13.96
N LYS A 131 6.24 7.98 -14.58
CA LYS A 131 6.68 8.35 -15.92
C LYS A 131 6.91 9.87 -16.07
N MET A 132 7.47 10.50 -15.05
CA MET A 132 7.74 11.94 -14.95
C MET A 132 6.49 12.83 -15.06
N LYS A 133 5.30 12.30 -14.78
CA LYS A 133 4.06 13.07 -14.66
C LYS A 133 3.83 13.44 -13.20
N ILE A 134 3.25 14.61 -12.97
CA ILE A 134 2.79 15.01 -11.65
C ILE A 134 1.49 14.26 -11.37
N ILE A 135 1.46 13.50 -10.27
CA ILE A 135 0.28 12.84 -9.74
C ILE A 135 0.00 13.50 -8.39
N ASP A 136 -1.15 14.10 -8.25
CA ASP A 136 -1.55 14.88 -7.08
C ASP A 136 -2.60 14.20 -6.20
N ALA A 137 -3.12 13.03 -6.64
CA ALA A 137 -4.05 12.23 -5.87
C ALA A 137 -4.03 10.75 -6.30
N HIS A 138 -4.38 9.86 -5.38
CA HIS A 138 -4.67 8.46 -5.64
C HIS A 138 -5.86 8.00 -4.79
N LYS A 139 -6.52 6.92 -5.22
CA LYS A 139 -7.56 6.27 -4.43
C LYS A 139 -6.98 5.68 -3.14
N GLY A 140 -7.81 5.54 -2.11
CA GLY A 140 -7.44 4.73 -0.95
C GLY A 140 -7.09 3.30 -1.35
N CYS A 141 -6.43 2.57 -0.46
CA CYS A 141 -6.15 1.15 -0.64
C CYS A 141 -6.39 0.42 0.68
N TYR A 142 -7.27 -0.59 0.64
CA TYR A 142 -7.52 -1.49 1.75
C TYR A 142 -7.46 -2.92 1.25
N GLU A 143 -6.57 -3.70 1.82
CA GLU A 143 -6.37 -5.12 1.51
C GLU A 143 -6.92 -5.98 2.64
N TYR A 144 -7.62 -7.05 2.28
CA TYR A 144 -8.26 -7.93 3.23
C TYR A 144 -7.92 -9.39 2.93
N THR A 145 -7.67 -10.13 4.00
CA THR A 145 -7.65 -11.59 3.98
C THR A 145 -8.74 -12.09 4.92
N THR A 146 -9.76 -12.72 4.36
CA THR A 146 -10.89 -13.29 5.11
C THR A 146 -10.72 -14.80 5.21
N PHE A 147 -10.77 -15.32 6.43
CA PHE A 147 -10.67 -16.75 6.70
C PHE A 147 -12.03 -17.33 7.06
N PHE A 148 -12.38 -18.44 6.42
CA PHE A 148 -13.57 -19.23 6.69
C PHE A 148 -13.16 -20.54 7.37
N LYS A 149 -13.79 -20.85 8.49
CA LYS A 149 -13.59 -22.09 9.23
C LYS A 149 -14.91 -22.83 9.30
N GLY A 150 -14.98 -23.96 8.65
CA GLY A 150 -16.11 -24.86 8.63
C GLY A 150 -15.85 -26.14 9.44
N LEU A 151 -16.54 -27.21 9.04
CA LEU A 151 -16.42 -28.55 9.62
C LEU A 151 -16.23 -29.57 8.51
N ALA A 152 -15.10 -30.31 8.54
CA ALA A 152 -14.82 -31.36 7.58
C ALA A 152 -15.81 -32.54 7.70
N GLY A 153 -16.08 -33.16 6.57
CA GLY A 153 -16.94 -34.33 6.48
C GLY A 153 -16.82 -35.02 5.12
N HIS A 154 -17.48 -36.14 4.97
CA HIS A 154 -17.56 -36.82 3.68
C HIS A 154 -18.65 -36.17 2.80
N SER A 155 -18.34 -35.93 1.53
CA SER A 155 -19.24 -35.22 0.60
C SER A 155 -20.61 -35.86 0.40
N SER A 156 -20.73 -37.20 0.62
CA SER A 156 -22.00 -37.89 0.55
C SER A 156 -22.93 -37.63 1.75
N ALA A 157 -22.43 -36.99 2.79
CA ALA A 157 -23.20 -36.64 4.00
C ALA A 157 -23.07 -35.14 4.34
N PRO A 158 -23.51 -34.21 3.46
CA PRO A 158 -23.28 -32.77 3.62
C PRO A 158 -23.88 -32.19 4.89
N HIS A 159 -24.93 -32.81 5.40
CA HIS A 159 -25.58 -32.40 6.66
C HIS A 159 -24.72 -32.63 7.93
N LYS A 160 -23.57 -33.31 7.80
CA LYS A 160 -22.62 -33.58 8.89
C LYS A 160 -21.38 -32.70 8.83
N GLY A 161 -21.32 -31.73 7.93
CA GLY A 161 -20.20 -30.84 7.79
C GLY A 161 -20.63 -29.43 7.43
N VAL A 162 -19.67 -28.50 7.42
CA VAL A 162 -19.88 -27.11 7.04
C VAL A 162 -18.79 -26.71 6.05
N SER A 163 -19.17 -26.45 4.80
CA SER A 163 -18.21 -26.18 3.72
C SER A 163 -17.72 -24.73 3.76
N ALA A 164 -16.50 -24.52 4.21
CA ALA A 164 -15.86 -23.21 4.19
C ALA A 164 -15.78 -22.60 2.78
N VAL A 165 -15.65 -23.43 1.75
CA VAL A 165 -15.58 -22.98 0.34
C VAL A 165 -16.94 -22.46 -0.13
N GLU A 166 -18.06 -23.11 0.25
CA GLU A 166 -19.40 -22.63 -0.11
C GLU A 166 -19.70 -21.29 0.53
N TYR A 167 -19.40 -21.11 1.82
CA TYR A 167 -19.59 -19.84 2.51
C TYR A 167 -18.67 -18.73 1.98
N ALA A 168 -17.42 -19.06 1.65
CA ALA A 168 -16.53 -18.14 0.96
C ALA A 168 -17.08 -17.71 -0.42
N SER A 169 -17.67 -18.64 -1.17
CA SER A 169 -18.30 -18.32 -2.46
C SER A 169 -19.52 -17.40 -2.31
N ARG A 170 -20.33 -17.58 -1.27
CA ARG A 170 -21.45 -16.69 -0.94
C ARG A 170 -20.94 -15.29 -0.54
N TYR A 171 -19.88 -15.23 0.21
CA TYR A 171 -19.23 -13.95 0.57
C TYR A 171 -18.69 -13.24 -0.67
N VAL A 172 -18.07 -13.97 -1.62
CA VAL A 172 -17.65 -13.43 -2.92
C VAL A 172 -18.83 -12.86 -3.69
N ASN A 173 -19.97 -13.55 -3.75
CA ASN A 173 -21.17 -13.04 -4.42
C ASN A 173 -21.64 -11.73 -3.78
N LYS A 174 -21.62 -11.63 -2.44
CA LYS A 174 -21.94 -10.38 -1.75
C LYS A 174 -20.95 -9.26 -2.08
N LEU A 175 -19.66 -9.53 -2.16
CA LEU A 175 -18.67 -8.55 -2.60
C LEU A 175 -18.93 -8.07 -4.03
N ILE A 176 -19.33 -8.97 -4.94
CA ILE A 176 -19.68 -8.61 -6.32
C ILE A 176 -20.91 -7.71 -6.35
N GLU A 177 -21.94 -8.01 -5.56
CA GLU A 177 -23.13 -7.13 -5.41
C GLU A 177 -22.72 -5.73 -4.91
N LEU A 178 -21.91 -5.68 -3.87
CA LEU A 178 -21.43 -4.41 -3.29
C LEU A 178 -20.55 -3.62 -4.26
N ARG A 179 -19.77 -4.30 -5.08
CA ARG A 179 -18.99 -3.65 -6.16
C ARG A 179 -19.90 -2.89 -7.15
N GLU A 180 -21.03 -3.44 -7.51
CA GLU A 180 -21.98 -2.73 -8.38
C GLU A 180 -22.60 -1.52 -7.66
N LYS A 181 -22.96 -1.66 -6.38
CA LYS A 181 -23.44 -0.53 -5.56
C LYS A 181 -22.39 0.60 -5.42
N LEU A 182 -21.10 0.26 -5.34
CA LEU A 182 -20.03 1.27 -5.32
C LEU A 182 -19.99 2.12 -6.60
N LYS A 183 -20.36 1.57 -7.76
CA LYS A 183 -20.45 2.34 -9.01
C LYS A 183 -21.57 3.39 -8.95
N GLU A 184 -22.72 3.05 -8.33
CA GLU A 184 -23.84 3.96 -8.15
C GLU A 184 -23.52 5.14 -7.21
N ARG A 185 -22.51 4.95 -6.35
CA ARG A 185 -22.02 5.95 -5.37
C ARG A 185 -20.95 6.88 -5.92
N THR A 186 -20.68 6.82 -7.23
CA THR A 186 -19.64 7.63 -7.88
C THR A 186 -19.84 9.14 -7.59
N PRO A 187 -18.83 9.83 -7.02
CA PRO A 187 -18.90 11.27 -6.85
C PRO A 187 -19.00 12.00 -8.20
N LYS A 188 -19.88 13.01 -8.30
CA LYS A 188 -20.13 13.75 -9.55
C LYS A 188 -18.85 14.34 -10.17
N ASN A 189 -17.89 14.75 -9.34
CA ASN A 189 -16.66 15.40 -9.76
C ASN A 189 -15.43 14.53 -9.51
N SER A 190 -15.56 13.21 -9.62
CA SER A 190 -14.43 12.30 -9.46
C SER A 190 -13.38 12.55 -10.55
N ILE A 191 -12.14 12.79 -10.13
CA ILE A 191 -10.98 12.96 -11.02
C ILE A 191 -10.32 11.64 -11.42
N PHE A 192 -10.77 10.52 -10.85
CA PHE A 192 -10.18 9.20 -11.05
C PHE A 192 -10.72 8.48 -12.29
N ASN A 193 -9.92 7.54 -12.79
CA ASN A 193 -10.31 6.61 -13.85
C ASN A 193 -10.04 5.16 -13.40
N PRO A 194 -11.06 4.28 -13.21
CA PRO A 194 -12.49 4.63 -13.27
C PRO A 194 -12.89 5.59 -12.15
N PRO A 195 -14.01 6.36 -12.32
CA PRO A 195 -14.38 7.44 -11.40
C PRO A 195 -15.01 6.97 -10.08
N TYR A 196 -15.26 5.69 -9.92
CA TYR A 196 -15.89 5.06 -8.77
C TYR A 196 -14.88 4.28 -7.92
N SER A 197 -15.27 3.95 -6.70
CA SER A 197 -14.52 3.05 -5.80
C SER A 197 -14.50 1.64 -6.35
N THR A 198 -13.31 1.04 -6.45
CA THR A 198 -13.14 -0.29 -7.03
C THR A 198 -13.02 -1.36 -5.95
N LEU A 199 -13.47 -2.58 -6.27
CA LEU A 199 -13.31 -3.78 -5.46
C LEU A 199 -12.83 -4.91 -6.36
N SER A 200 -11.80 -5.63 -5.94
CA SER A 200 -11.22 -6.75 -6.65
C SER A 200 -11.08 -7.97 -5.73
N ILE A 201 -11.35 -9.14 -6.28
CA ILE A 201 -11.15 -10.41 -5.62
C ILE A 201 -9.84 -11.00 -6.16
N GLY A 202 -8.81 -11.07 -5.30
CA GLY A 202 -7.46 -11.48 -5.69
C GLY A 202 -7.27 -12.99 -5.70
N GLY A 203 -8.01 -13.74 -4.88
CA GLY A 203 -7.91 -15.20 -4.85
C GLY A 203 -8.79 -15.84 -3.81
N ILE A 204 -9.17 -17.09 -4.08
CA ILE A 204 -9.91 -17.96 -3.17
C ILE A 204 -9.17 -19.30 -3.10
N PHE A 205 -8.84 -19.75 -1.90
CA PHE A 205 -8.00 -20.92 -1.65
C PHE A 205 -8.64 -21.81 -0.59
N GLY A 206 -9.10 -22.99 -0.95
CA GLY A 206 -9.73 -23.90 -0.01
C GLY A 206 -10.02 -25.26 -0.60
N GLY A 207 -10.27 -26.25 0.29
CA GLY A 207 -10.50 -27.63 -0.10
C GLY A 207 -9.22 -28.40 -0.44
N ILE A 208 -9.31 -29.74 -0.34
CA ILE A 208 -8.18 -30.66 -0.58
C ILE A 208 -8.53 -31.80 -1.54
N ALA A 209 -9.79 -32.24 -1.60
CA ALA A 209 -10.26 -33.34 -2.43
C ALA A 209 -11.76 -33.21 -2.75
N HIS A 210 -12.20 -33.82 -3.85
CA HIS A 210 -13.60 -33.76 -4.30
C HIS A 210 -14.62 -34.39 -3.34
N ASN A 211 -14.20 -35.39 -2.56
CA ASN A 211 -15.07 -36.14 -1.65
C ASN A 211 -14.94 -35.70 -0.19
N VAL A 212 -14.31 -34.54 0.07
CA VAL A 212 -14.12 -33.96 1.39
C VAL A 212 -14.78 -32.59 1.46
N ILE A 213 -15.65 -32.39 2.46
CA ILE A 213 -16.19 -31.06 2.78
C ILE A 213 -15.05 -30.18 3.31
N ALA A 214 -14.80 -29.07 2.65
CA ALA A 214 -13.68 -28.18 2.99
C ALA A 214 -13.93 -27.46 4.32
N ASP A 215 -13.09 -27.69 5.31
CA ASP A 215 -13.16 -27.04 6.64
C ASP A 215 -12.44 -25.71 6.70
N LYS A 216 -11.69 -25.33 5.67
CA LYS A 216 -10.95 -24.07 5.60
C LYS A 216 -11.01 -23.46 4.20
N CYS A 217 -11.17 -22.15 4.16
CA CYS A 217 -11.01 -21.37 2.94
C CYS A 217 -10.43 -20.00 3.30
N GLN A 218 -9.54 -19.49 2.45
CA GLN A 218 -8.98 -18.14 2.51
C GLN A 218 -9.43 -17.37 1.28
N LEU A 219 -9.88 -16.15 1.48
CA LEU A 219 -10.26 -15.21 0.43
C LEU A 219 -9.41 -13.96 0.55
N ASN A 220 -8.69 -13.60 -0.52
CA ASN A 220 -7.94 -12.35 -0.62
C ASN A 220 -8.71 -11.39 -1.52
N TRP A 221 -8.94 -10.17 -1.05
CA TRP A 221 -9.65 -9.15 -1.80
C TRP A 221 -9.19 -7.76 -1.39
N GLU A 222 -9.39 -6.78 -2.27
CA GLU A 222 -9.04 -5.39 -2.00
C GLU A 222 -10.17 -4.44 -2.39
N THR A 223 -10.16 -3.25 -1.81
CA THR A 223 -10.96 -2.12 -2.27
C THR A 223 -10.12 -0.87 -2.35
N ARG A 224 -10.38 -0.08 -3.40
CA ARG A 224 -9.74 1.23 -3.59
C ARG A 224 -10.81 2.31 -3.61
N PRO A 225 -11.16 2.85 -2.43
CA PRO A 225 -12.20 3.86 -2.33
C PRO A 225 -11.75 5.21 -2.89
N VAL A 226 -12.68 5.88 -3.58
CA VAL A 226 -12.55 7.27 -4.04
C VAL A 226 -12.82 8.24 -2.89
N ILE A 227 -13.78 7.91 -2.03
CA ILE A 227 -14.14 8.65 -0.82
C ILE A 227 -14.14 7.72 0.39
N LYS A 228 -13.83 8.26 1.56
CA LYS A 228 -13.74 7.49 2.81
C LYS A 228 -15.05 6.76 3.15
N GLU A 229 -16.17 7.38 2.84
CA GLU A 229 -17.52 6.87 3.11
C GLU A 229 -17.81 5.56 2.36
N ASP A 230 -17.17 5.31 1.24
CA ASP A 230 -17.32 4.04 0.50
C ASP A 230 -16.63 2.88 1.22
N GLY A 231 -15.48 3.11 1.84
CA GLY A 231 -14.82 2.10 2.69
C GLY A 231 -15.65 1.77 3.92
N VAL A 232 -16.22 2.79 4.57
CA VAL A 232 -17.12 2.62 5.73
C VAL A 232 -18.38 1.85 5.33
N PHE A 233 -19.01 2.22 4.22
CA PHE A 233 -20.20 1.54 3.69
C PHE A 233 -19.90 0.07 3.40
N LEU A 234 -18.80 -0.21 2.68
CA LEU A 234 -18.42 -1.57 2.32
C LEU A 234 -18.22 -2.46 3.55
N ASN A 235 -17.47 -1.97 4.54
CA ASN A 235 -17.21 -2.73 5.77
C ASN A 235 -18.51 -2.98 6.55
N ALA A 236 -19.37 -1.98 6.70
CA ALA A 236 -20.64 -2.14 7.39
C ALA A 236 -21.56 -3.19 6.72
N GLU A 237 -21.69 -3.15 5.39
CA GLU A 237 -22.52 -4.10 4.65
C GLU A 237 -21.99 -5.53 4.69
N ILE A 238 -20.65 -5.70 4.60
CA ILE A 238 -20.06 -7.02 4.63
C ILE A 238 -20.04 -7.62 6.04
N ASP A 239 -19.80 -6.81 7.07
CA ASP A 239 -19.88 -7.22 8.47
C ASP A 239 -21.32 -7.63 8.82
N LYS A 240 -22.30 -6.86 8.40
CA LYS A 240 -23.72 -7.21 8.58
C LYS A 240 -24.04 -8.55 7.92
N TYR A 241 -23.66 -8.75 6.66
CA TYR A 241 -23.88 -10.01 5.96
C TYR A 241 -23.20 -11.20 6.63
N ALA A 242 -21.97 -11.03 7.07
CA ALA A 242 -21.23 -12.08 7.77
C ALA A 242 -21.90 -12.44 9.12
N ASN A 243 -22.27 -11.45 9.93
CA ASN A 243 -22.79 -11.69 11.29
C ASN A 243 -24.26 -12.12 11.31
N GLU A 244 -25.10 -11.57 10.42
CA GLU A 244 -26.54 -11.83 10.43
C GLU A 244 -26.97 -13.03 9.54
N ILE A 245 -26.15 -13.38 8.51
CA ILE A 245 -26.51 -14.44 7.56
C ILE A 245 -25.52 -15.60 7.63
N LEU A 246 -24.22 -15.36 7.36
CA LEU A 246 -23.28 -16.49 7.21
C LEU A 246 -22.98 -17.18 8.52
N LEU A 247 -22.62 -16.46 9.57
CA LEU A 247 -22.25 -17.04 10.86
C LEU A 247 -23.39 -17.83 11.55
N PRO A 248 -24.67 -17.38 11.53
CA PRO A 248 -25.77 -18.18 12.05
C PRO A 248 -25.95 -19.52 11.33
N GLU A 249 -25.76 -19.54 10.00
CA GLU A 249 -25.92 -20.76 9.20
C GLU A 249 -24.71 -21.71 9.29
N MET A 250 -23.53 -21.20 9.68
CA MET A 250 -22.31 -22.00 9.85
C MET A 250 -22.23 -22.69 11.22
N LYS A 251 -23.13 -22.38 12.14
CA LYS A 251 -23.24 -22.99 13.49
C LYS A 251 -24.07 -24.25 13.47
#